data_18a533743f7c627544b86215c426d2e9
#
_entry.id   18a533743f7c627544b86215c426d2e9
#
_cell.length_a   1.000
_cell.length_b   1.000
_cell.length_c   1.000
_cell.angle_alpha   90.00
_cell.angle_beta   90.00
_cell.angle_gamma   90.00
#
_symmetry.space_group_name_H-M   'P 1'
#
loop_
_entity.id
_entity.type
_entity.pdbx_description
1 polymer ?
#
loop_
_entity_poly.entity_id
_entity_poly.type
_entity_poly.pdbx_seq_one_letter_code
_entity_poly.pdbx_strand_id
1 'polypeptide(L)'
;FRSVYDVGNRWDGWRWYPVPVVHSVEFFWELMRDGKIKLAKKYPGPVTVHDPCNVVRGLGLHEKLRELVRFLIDGDIVEMASHGEHNICCAAGGGVINCGPPFKNARVAGCKAKADELKATGVKTIVAPCHNCHGGLEDTVHAYKLGMEIKFLGDIIYQCMEKPEA
;
A
#
# COMPACT_ATOMS: atom_id res chain seq x y z
N PHE A 1 -16.99 11.82 2.76
CA PHE A 1 -15.60 11.53 3.20
C PHE A 1 -14.80 12.82 3.05
N ARG A 2 -14.36 13.40 4.16
CA ARG A 2 -13.41 14.52 4.14
C ARG A 2 -12.03 13.91 3.93
N SER A 3 -11.33 14.34 2.89
CA SER A 3 -9.97 13.88 2.64
C SER A 3 -9.04 14.29 3.80
N VAL A 4 -7.92 13.57 3.96
CA VAL A 4 -6.84 13.95 4.90
C VAL A 4 -6.42 15.42 4.68
N TYR A 5 -6.66 15.96 3.51
CA TYR A 5 -6.35 17.33 3.12
C TYR A 5 -7.31 18.38 3.68
N ASP A 6 -8.55 18.00 4.02
CA ASP A 6 -9.44 18.87 4.80
C ASP A 6 -8.94 19.01 6.25
N VAL A 7 -8.21 18.01 6.75
CA VAL A 7 -7.59 18.04 8.08
C VAL A 7 -6.30 18.86 8.04
N GLY A 8 -5.47 18.72 6.99
CA GLY A 8 -4.28 19.54 6.76
C GLY A 8 -4.63 21.03 6.65
N ASN A 9 -5.66 21.37 5.91
CA ASN A 9 -6.16 22.75 5.81
C ASN A 9 -6.67 23.33 7.13
N ARG A 10 -7.03 22.49 8.11
CA ARG A 10 -7.39 22.93 9.46
C ARG A 10 -6.19 23.24 10.36
N TRP A 11 -5.06 22.56 10.12
CA TRP A 11 -3.87 22.73 10.94
C TRP A 11 -3.03 23.91 10.54
N ASP A 12 -2.97 24.18 9.24
CA ASP A 12 -2.09 25.22 8.73
C ASP A 12 -2.64 26.62 8.88
N GLY A 13 -3.92 26.84 9.19
CA GLY A 13 -4.56 28.13 9.49
C GLY A 13 -4.16 29.30 8.57
N TRP A 14 -3.23 29.10 7.68
CA TRP A 14 -2.47 30.13 7.01
C TRP A 14 -2.39 30.02 5.49
N ARG A 15 -2.71 28.88 4.88
CA ARG A 15 -2.61 28.76 3.44
C ARG A 15 -3.72 27.90 2.83
N TRP A 16 -4.50 28.55 2.04
CA TRP A 16 -5.40 27.92 1.10
C TRP A 16 -4.55 27.39 -0.07
N TYR A 17 -4.50 26.07 -0.27
CA TYR A 17 -3.86 25.53 -1.48
C TYR A 17 -4.86 25.67 -2.64
N PRO A 18 -4.50 26.44 -3.70
CA PRO A 18 -5.41 26.71 -4.81
C PRO A 18 -5.57 25.50 -5.76
N VAL A 19 -4.98 24.36 -5.39
CA VAL A 19 -5.03 23.13 -6.18
C VAL A 19 -5.59 22.00 -5.34
N PRO A 20 -6.43 21.13 -5.94
CA PRO A 20 -6.91 19.95 -5.23
C PRO A 20 -5.75 19.02 -4.89
N VAL A 21 -5.73 18.55 -3.66
CA VAL A 21 -4.75 17.57 -3.20
C VAL A 21 -5.49 16.25 -3.00
N VAL A 22 -5.05 15.20 -3.70
CA VAL A 22 -5.66 13.88 -3.67
C VAL A 22 -4.62 12.82 -3.28
N HIS A 23 -5.06 11.75 -2.64
CA HIS A 23 -4.17 10.65 -2.33
C HIS A 23 -3.81 9.88 -3.60
N SER A 24 -2.56 9.37 -3.71
CA SER A 24 -2.09 8.66 -4.91
C SER A 24 -2.96 7.47 -5.33
N VAL A 25 -3.48 6.71 -4.37
CA VAL A 25 -4.43 5.61 -4.66
C VAL A 25 -5.70 6.14 -5.33
N GLU A 26 -6.24 7.24 -4.84
CA GLU A 26 -7.43 7.87 -5.41
C GLU A 26 -7.15 8.43 -6.80
N PHE A 27 -6.03 9.13 -6.96
CA PHE A 27 -5.58 9.67 -8.23
C PHE A 27 -5.42 8.57 -9.30
N PHE A 28 -4.70 7.50 -9.00
CA PHE A 28 -4.53 6.40 -9.94
C PHE A 28 -5.83 5.66 -10.23
N TRP A 29 -6.68 5.50 -9.22
CA TRP A 29 -8.00 4.89 -9.41
C TRP A 29 -8.87 5.73 -10.34
N GLU A 30 -8.88 7.06 -10.22
CA GLU A 30 -9.59 7.96 -11.13
C GLU A 30 -9.03 7.87 -12.56
N LEU A 31 -7.71 7.87 -12.71
CA LEU A 31 -7.07 7.72 -14.03
C LEU A 31 -7.42 6.38 -14.69
N MET A 32 -7.48 5.31 -13.91
CA MET A 32 -7.92 3.98 -14.38
C MET A 32 -9.38 4.02 -14.81
N ARG A 33 -10.26 4.49 -13.93
CA ARG A 33 -11.71 4.58 -14.20
C ARG A 33 -12.00 5.40 -15.45
N ASP A 34 -11.29 6.50 -15.64
CA ASP A 34 -11.45 7.41 -16.78
C ASP A 34 -10.74 6.90 -18.06
N GLY A 35 -10.16 5.69 -18.02
CA GLY A 35 -9.45 5.09 -19.16
C GLY A 35 -8.17 5.83 -19.57
N LYS A 36 -7.61 6.64 -18.68
CA LYS A 36 -6.37 7.40 -18.92
C LYS A 36 -5.12 6.56 -18.68
N ILE A 37 -5.23 5.48 -17.92
CA ILE A 37 -4.18 4.48 -17.79
C ILE A 37 -4.53 3.33 -18.74
N LYS A 38 -3.67 3.12 -19.73
CA LYS A 38 -3.72 1.95 -20.62
C LYS A 38 -2.60 1.01 -20.24
N LEU A 39 -2.90 -0.28 -20.22
CA LEU A 39 -1.93 -1.31 -19.86
C LEU A 39 -1.40 -2.00 -21.12
N ALA A 40 -0.09 -2.04 -21.27
CA ALA A 40 0.59 -2.86 -22.27
C ALA A 40 0.61 -4.35 -21.84
N LYS A 41 0.60 -4.59 -20.53
CA LYS A 41 0.54 -5.93 -19.91
C LYS A 41 -0.02 -5.85 -18.52
N LYS A 42 -0.46 -6.97 -17.97
CA LYS A 42 -0.78 -7.09 -16.54
C LYS A 42 0.41 -7.60 -15.74
N TYR A 43 0.45 -7.27 -14.46
CA TYR A 43 1.41 -7.82 -13.52
C TYR A 43 1.01 -9.25 -13.14
N PRO A 44 1.94 -10.22 -13.09
CA PRO A 44 1.60 -11.60 -12.76
C PRO A 44 1.09 -11.73 -11.32
N GLY A 45 -0.06 -12.38 -11.15
CA GLY A 45 -0.63 -12.74 -9.86
C GLY A 45 -0.43 -14.23 -9.54
N PRO A 46 -0.99 -14.73 -8.42
CA PRO A 46 -1.76 -13.96 -7.43
C PRO A 46 -0.90 -13.07 -6.53
N VAL A 47 -1.51 -12.06 -5.93
CA VAL A 47 -0.86 -11.15 -4.97
C VAL A 47 -1.66 -11.03 -3.68
N THR A 48 -1.04 -10.57 -2.60
CA THR A 48 -1.76 -10.05 -1.43
C THR A 48 -1.57 -8.53 -1.32
N VAL A 49 -2.52 -7.85 -0.67
CA VAL A 49 -2.47 -6.39 -0.50
C VAL A 49 -2.27 -6.06 0.97
N HIS A 50 -1.25 -5.28 1.27
CA HIS A 50 -1.14 -4.65 2.58
C HIS A 50 -1.92 -3.34 2.61
N ASP A 51 -2.81 -3.21 3.58
CA ASP A 51 -3.65 -2.03 3.79
C ASP A 51 -2.96 -1.02 4.72
N PRO A 52 -2.37 0.08 4.22
CA PRO A 52 -1.77 1.07 5.09
C PRO A 52 -2.83 1.76 5.94
N CYS A 53 -2.54 1.98 7.23
CA CYS A 53 -3.51 2.53 8.17
C CYS A 53 -4.05 3.91 7.74
N ASN A 54 -3.21 4.78 7.20
CA ASN A 54 -3.66 6.10 6.71
C ASN A 54 -4.54 6.00 5.47
N VAL A 55 -4.27 5.05 4.58
CA VAL A 55 -5.05 4.84 3.35
C VAL A 55 -6.42 4.26 3.67
N VAL A 56 -6.45 3.26 4.54
CA VAL A 56 -7.65 2.47 4.76
C VAL A 56 -8.47 3.01 5.92
N ARG A 57 -7.90 3.12 7.12
CA ARG A 57 -8.62 3.64 8.30
C ARG A 57 -8.79 5.15 8.26
N GLY A 58 -7.78 5.87 7.76
CA GLY A 58 -7.80 7.33 7.67
C GLY A 58 -8.69 7.84 6.54
N LEU A 59 -8.61 7.23 5.36
CA LEU A 59 -9.26 7.72 4.14
C LEU A 59 -10.39 6.83 3.63
N GLY A 60 -10.55 5.60 4.11
CA GLY A 60 -11.57 4.67 3.63
C GLY A 60 -11.37 4.19 2.19
N LEU A 61 -10.11 4.16 1.70
CA LEU A 61 -9.80 3.88 0.29
C LEU A 61 -9.55 2.39 -0.01
N HIS A 62 -9.96 1.47 0.87
CA HIS A 62 -9.66 0.06 0.71
C HIS A 62 -10.31 -0.55 -0.55
N GLU A 63 -11.55 -0.19 -0.87
CA GLU A 63 -12.21 -0.69 -2.09
C GLU A 63 -11.54 -0.15 -3.36
N LYS A 64 -11.28 1.16 -3.41
CA LYS A 64 -10.55 1.76 -4.54
C LYS A 64 -9.18 1.12 -4.75
N LEU A 65 -8.49 0.78 -3.66
CA LEU A 65 -7.21 0.07 -3.72
C LEU A 65 -7.39 -1.33 -4.32
N ARG A 66 -8.43 -2.09 -3.94
CA ARG A 66 -8.72 -3.42 -4.50
C ARG A 66 -9.08 -3.34 -5.99
N GLU A 67 -9.94 -2.40 -6.37
CA GLU A 67 -10.30 -2.19 -7.77
C GLU A 67 -9.06 -1.88 -8.62
N LEU A 68 -8.22 -0.99 -8.15
CA LEU A 68 -6.98 -0.63 -8.84
C LEU A 68 -6.02 -1.82 -8.96
N VAL A 69 -5.83 -2.59 -7.89
CA VAL A 69 -4.96 -3.78 -7.94
C VAL A 69 -5.53 -4.84 -8.88
N ARG A 70 -6.84 -5.14 -8.85
CA ARG A 70 -7.48 -6.08 -9.78
C ARG A 70 -7.33 -5.65 -11.25
N PHE A 71 -7.37 -4.35 -11.51
CA PHE A 71 -7.11 -3.83 -12.85
C PHE A 71 -5.68 -4.14 -13.33
N LEU A 72 -4.71 -4.01 -12.42
CA LEU A 72 -3.28 -4.11 -12.74
C LEU A 72 -2.76 -5.54 -12.85
N ILE A 73 -3.37 -6.52 -12.18
CA ILE A 73 -2.85 -7.88 -12.07
C ILE A 73 -3.53 -8.87 -13.00
N ASP A 74 -2.81 -9.94 -13.33
CA ASP A 74 -3.36 -11.14 -13.96
C ASP A 74 -3.45 -12.25 -12.91
N GLY A 75 -4.62 -12.41 -12.30
CA GLY A 75 -4.88 -13.33 -11.19
C GLY A 75 -5.65 -12.67 -10.05
N ASP A 76 -5.70 -13.36 -8.92
CA ASP A 76 -6.51 -12.95 -7.77
C ASP A 76 -5.74 -12.19 -6.70
N ILE A 77 -6.47 -11.40 -5.92
CA ILE A 77 -6.00 -10.89 -4.63
C ILE A 77 -6.33 -11.95 -3.58
N VAL A 78 -5.29 -12.50 -2.95
CA VAL A 78 -5.44 -13.40 -1.81
C VAL A 78 -5.39 -12.56 -0.53
N GLU A 79 -6.53 -12.37 0.10
CA GLU A 79 -6.62 -11.54 1.29
C GLU A 79 -5.99 -12.20 2.52
N MET A 80 -5.35 -11.39 3.35
CA MET A 80 -4.99 -11.79 4.71
C MET A 80 -6.25 -11.92 5.57
N ALA A 81 -6.19 -12.69 6.65
CA ALA A 81 -7.33 -12.83 7.57
C ALA A 81 -7.78 -11.47 8.12
N SER A 82 -6.80 -10.63 8.48
CA SER A 82 -7.04 -9.24 8.89
C SER A 82 -6.68 -8.30 7.73
N HIS A 83 -7.68 -7.86 6.99
CA HIS A 83 -7.53 -6.96 5.85
C HIS A 83 -8.48 -5.77 5.93
N GLY A 84 -8.37 -4.84 5.01
CA GLY A 84 -9.17 -3.62 5.02
C GLY A 84 -8.94 -2.83 6.30
N GLU A 85 -10.01 -2.32 6.90
CA GLU A 85 -9.94 -1.54 8.14
C GLU A 85 -9.49 -2.36 9.37
N HIS A 86 -9.58 -3.68 9.30
CA HIS A 86 -9.11 -4.60 10.36
C HIS A 86 -7.65 -5.03 10.18
N ASN A 87 -6.97 -4.51 9.16
CA ASN A 87 -5.59 -4.87 8.85
C ASN A 87 -4.64 -4.68 10.04
N ILE A 88 -3.76 -5.68 10.24
CA ILE A 88 -2.66 -5.57 11.21
C ILE A 88 -1.60 -4.60 10.68
N CYS A 89 -1.16 -3.68 11.53
CA CYS A 89 -0.17 -2.66 11.19
C CYS A 89 1.17 -3.28 10.76
N CYS A 90 1.87 -2.61 9.84
CA CYS A 90 3.27 -2.93 9.48
C CYS A 90 4.29 -2.48 10.53
N ALA A 91 3.83 -1.83 11.59
CA ALA A 91 4.63 -1.29 12.70
C ALA A 91 5.76 -0.31 12.28
N ALA A 92 5.69 0.30 11.10
CA ALA A 92 6.73 1.20 10.58
C ALA A 92 6.33 2.69 10.62
N GLY A 93 5.11 2.99 11.04
CA GLY A 93 4.58 4.35 11.11
C GLY A 93 5.17 5.20 12.23
N GLY A 94 4.82 6.50 12.25
CA GLY A 94 5.22 7.42 13.33
C GLY A 94 6.73 7.65 13.47
N GLY A 95 7.51 7.40 12.40
CA GLY A 95 8.98 7.55 12.43
C GLY A 95 9.74 6.38 13.05
N VAL A 96 9.05 5.38 13.60
CA VAL A 96 9.70 4.23 14.29
C VAL A 96 10.60 3.43 13.35
N ILE A 97 10.33 3.43 12.04
CA ILE A 97 11.18 2.74 11.06
C ILE A 97 12.62 3.28 11.06
N ASN A 98 12.80 4.55 11.40
CA ASN A 98 14.11 5.22 11.42
C ASN A 98 14.83 5.04 12.76
N CYS A 99 14.20 4.41 13.75
CA CYS A 99 14.81 4.11 15.03
C CYS A 99 15.66 2.84 14.93
N GLY A 100 16.93 2.95 15.33
CA GLY A 100 17.83 1.81 15.37
C GLY A 100 17.48 0.78 16.45
N PRO A 101 18.33 -0.25 16.65
CA PRO A 101 18.20 -1.15 17.79
C PRO A 101 18.26 -0.38 19.11
N PRO A 102 17.46 -0.74 20.13
CA PRO A 102 16.61 -1.93 20.25
C PRO A 102 15.21 -1.80 19.64
N PHE A 103 14.79 -0.60 19.21
CA PHE A 103 13.44 -0.34 18.71
C PHE A 103 13.10 -1.19 17.45
N LYS A 104 14.05 -1.34 16.53
CA LYS A 104 13.87 -2.18 15.37
C LYS A 104 13.54 -3.63 15.77
N ASN A 105 14.27 -4.18 16.73
CA ASN A 105 14.07 -5.56 17.16
C ASN A 105 12.69 -5.76 17.82
N ALA A 106 12.29 -4.81 18.68
CA ALA A 106 10.97 -4.85 19.34
C ALA A 106 9.83 -4.73 18.31
N ARG A 107 9.99 -3.82 17.35
CA ARG A 107 9.03 -3.62 16.27
C ARG A 107 8.84 -4.88 15.42
N VAL A 108 9.95 -5.48 15.00
CA VAL A 108 9.93 -6.70 14.19
C VAL A 108 9.34 -7.87 14.96
N ALA A 109 9.70 -8.03 16.23
CA ALA A 109 9.09 -9.06 17.10
C ALA A 109 7.57 -8.88 17.22
N GLY A 110 7.09 -7.64 17.33
CA GLY A 110 5.66 -7.31 17.34
C GLY A 110 4.91 -7.61 16.04
N CYS A 111 5.64 -7.78 14.92
CA CYS A 111 5.05 -8.11 13.62
C CYS A 111 4.79 -9.63 13.41
N LYS A 112 4.93 -10.46 14.43
CA LYS A 112 4.72 -11.92 14.30
C LYS A 112 3.34 -12.27 13.72
N ALA A 113 2.29 -11.67 14.22
CA ALA A 113 0.94 -11.91 13.72
C ALA A 113 0.79 -11.52 12.24
N LYS A 114 1.36 -10.38 11.83
CA LYS A 114 1.39 -9.97 10.42
C LYS A 114 2.18 -10.97 9.57
N ALA A 115 3.32 -11.46 10.04
CA ALA A 115 4.12 -12.45 9.35
C ALA A 115 3.37 -13.77 9.15
N ASP A 116 2.61 -14.22 10.16
CA ASP A 116 1.81 -15.43 10.08
C ASP A 116 0.68 -15.30 9.06
N GLU A 117 -0.01 -14.16 9.03
CA GLU A 117 -1.05 -13.90 8.04
C GLU A 117 -0.48 -13.84 6.61
N LEU A 118 0.64 -13.14 6.42
CA LEU A 118 1.32 -13.10 5.12
C LEU A 118 1.69 -14.50 4.63
N LYS A 119 2.28 -15.32 5.52
CA LYS A 119 2.63 -16.70 5.21
C LYS A 119 1.41 -17.54 4.84
N ALA A 120 0.29 -17.33 5.53
CA ALA A 120 -0.95 -18.08 5.29
C ALA A 120 -1.56 -17.81 3.92
N THR A 121 -1.27 -16.65 3.29
CA THR A 121 -1.75 -16.36 1.92
C THR A 121 -1.14 -17.26 0.86
N GLY A 122 0.07 -17.79 1.09
CA GLY A 122 0.79 -18.64 0.13
C GLY A 122 1.30 -17.94 -1.12
N VAL A 123 1.06 -16.62 -1.27
CA VAL A 123 1.50 -15.86 -2.45
C VAL A 123 2.95 -15.38 -2.30
N LYS A 124 3.52 -14.90 -3.40
CA LYS A 124 4.92 -14.42 -3.44
C LYS A 124 5.04 -12.91 -3.38
N THR A 125 3.99 -12.18 -3.74
CA THR A 125 4.05 -10.72 -3.90
C THR A 125 3.07 -10.03 -2.96
N ILE A 126 3.57 -9.03 -2.23
CA ILE A 126 2.80 -8.12 -1.39
C ILE A 126 2.73 -6.77 -2.10
N VAL A 127 1.55 -6.29 -2.42
CA VAL A 127 1.34 -4.93 -2.95
C VAL A 127 1.13 -3.97 -1.80
N ALA A 128 1.95 -2.92 -1.72
CA ALA A 128 1.86 -1.91 -0.67
C ALA A 128 1.93 -0.49 -1.26
N PRO A 129 0.91 0.35 -1.08
CA PRO A 129 0.90 1.73 -1.60
C PRO A 129 1.55 2.76 -0.66
N CYS A 130 2.26 2.33 0.38
CA CYS A 130 2.85 3.20 1.39
C CYS A 130 4.33 2.91 1.57
N HIS A 131 5.16 3.96 1.49
CA HIS A 131 6.62 3.83 1.60
C HIS A 131 7.07 3.28 2.96
N ASN A 132 6.56 3.81 4.07
CA ASN A 132 6.91 3.28 5.40
C ASN A 132 6.50 1.82 5.57
N CYS A 133 5.33 1.44 5.02
CA CYS A 133 4.88 0.05 5.06
C CYS A 133 5.80 -0.85 4.25
N HIS A 134 6.32 -0.38 3.12
CA HIS A 134 7.28 -1.14 2.32
C HIS A 134 8.48 -1.56 3.17
N GLY A 135 9.21 -0.62 3.76
CA GLY A 135 10.36 -0.94 4.61
C GLY A 135 10.01 -1.77 5.85
N GLY A 136 8.85 -1.51 6.48
CA GLY A 136 8.40 -2.33 7.62
C GLY A 136 8.07 -3.77 7.25
N LEU A 137 7.50 -3.98 6.08
CA LEU A 137 7.22 -5.31 5.53
C LEU A 137 8.50 -6.02 5.08
N GLU A 138 9.46 -5.30 4.49
CA GLU A 138 10.79 -5.86 4.16
C GLU A 138 11.48 -6.42 5.40
N ASP A 139 11.54 -5.64 6.47
CA ASP A 139 12.10 -6.11 7.74
C ASP A 139 11.37 -7.36 8.28
N THR A 140 10.04 -7.40 8.17
CA THR A 140 9.22 -8.53 8.59
C THR A 140 9.45 -9.75 7.71
N VAL A 141 9.41 -9.60 6.39
CA VAL A 141 9.66 -10.68 5.42
C VAL A 141 11.04 -11.30 5.62
N HIS A 142 12.06 -10.46 5.83
CA HIS A 142 13.42 -10.91 6.07
C HIS A 142 13.56 -11.65 7.40
N ALA A 143 13.06 -11.06 8.50
CA ALA A 143 13.20 -11.62 9.85
C ALA A 143 12.49 -12.97 10.00
N TYR A 144 11.31 -13.11 9.38
CA TYR A 144 10.51 -14.34 9.42
C TYR A 144 10.75 -15.27 8.21
N LYS A 145 11.71 -14.94 7.33
CA LYS A 145 12.13 -15.76 6.16
C LYS A 145 10.93 -16.16 5.29
N LEU A 146 10.04 -15.21 4.99
CA LEU A 146 8.82 -15.51 4.25
C LEU A 146 9.05 -15.75 2.76
N GLY A 147 10.17 -15.29 2.20
CA GLY A 147 10.49 -15.46 0.78
C GLY A 147 9.52 -14.72 -0.15
N MET A 148 8.92 -13.64 0.34
CA MET A 148 8.01 -12.79 -0.41
C MET A 148 8.71 -11.51 -0.87
N GLU A 149 8.23 -10.91 -1.94
CA GLU A 149 8.66 -9.58 -2.39
C GLU A 149 7.58 -8.54 -2.10
N ILE A 150 8.01 -7.31 -1.85
CA ILE A 150 7.12 -6.18 -1.68
C ILE A 150 7.19 -5.29 -2.92
N LYS A 151 6.05 -4.95 -3.50
CA LYS A 151 5.95 -4.06 -4.65
C LYS A 151 5.16 -2.82 -4.30
N PHE A 152 5.70 -1.67 -4.66
CA PHE A 152 4.93 -0.43 -4.67
C PHE A 152 3.84 -0.49 -5.73
N LEU A 153 2.68 0.01 -5.39
CA LEU A 153 1.59 0.16 -6.33
C LEU A 153 2.00 0.99 -7.57
N GLY A 154 2.73 2.08 -7.36
CA GLY A 154 3.25 2.92 -8.44
C GLY A 154 4.22 2.21 -9.37
N ASP A 155 5.07 1.33 -8.83
CA ASP A 155 6.01 0.55 -9.63
C ASP A 155 5.27 -0.46 -10.53
N ILE A 156 4.23 -1.10 -10.00
CA ILE A 156 3.38 -2.01 -10.79
C ILE A 156 2.70 -1.24 -11.93
N ILE A 157 2.12 -0.08 -11.63
CA ILE A 157 1.50 0.78 -12.65
C ILE A 157 2.53 1.13 -13.73
N TYR A 158 3.71 1.60 -13.33
CA TYR A 158 4.76 2.00 -14.25
C TYR A 158 5.27 0.85 -15.12
N GLN A 159 5.38 -0.36 -14.56
CA GLN A 159 5.81 -1.55 -15.30
C GLN A 159 4.77 -2.07 -16.28
N CYS A 160 3.50 -1.83 -15.99
CA CYS A 160 2.38 -2.39 -16.75
C CYS A 160 1.79 -1.43 -17.77
N MET A 161 1.90 -0.11 -17.55
CA MET A 161 1.32 0.90 -18.43
C MET A 161 2.01 0.97 -19.80
N GLU A 162 1.24 1.34 -20.82
CA GLU A 162 1.78 1.73 -22.11
C GLU A 162 2.73 2.91 -21.93
N LYS A 163 3.89 2.84 -22.58
CA LYS A 163 4.83 3.95 -22.58
C LYS A 163 4.47 4.91 -23.71
N PRO A 164 4.55 6.24 -23.47
CA PRO A 164 4.44 7.19 -24.59
C PRO A 164 5.54 6.88 -25.61
N GLU A 165 5.18 6.95 -26.88
CA GLU A 165 6.18 6.91 -27.94
C GLU A 165 7.14 8.08 -27.75
N ALA A 166 8.45 7.80 -27.83
CA ALA A 166 9.49 8.78 -27.61
C ALA A 166 9.60 9.75 -28.79
#